data_4f29760b318878afeaf5504910751216
#
_entry.id   4f29760b318878afeaf5504910751216
#
_cell.length_a   1.000
_cell.length_b   1.000
_cell.length_c   1.000
_cell.angle_alpha   90.00
_cell.angle_beta   90.00
_cell.angle_gamma   90.00
#
_symmetry.space_group_name_H-M   'P 1'
#
loop_
_entity.id
_entity.type
_entity.pdbx_description
1 polymer ?
#
loop_
_entity_poly.entity_id
_entity_poly.type
_entity_poly.pdbx_seq_one_letter_code
_entity_poly.pdbx_strand_id
1 'polypeptide(L)'
;MTTNAALAERYRAVLPSFVKPLYAEPISIERGEGGYVWDVEGNRYLDFFGGVLTTMIGHSHPAVVAAVQEQAAKVMHTSTLYLSEPMIEFAEEVAAVSGIPDARVFFTPSGTEANDTALLLATSYRKSNQVLAMRNSYHGRSFTAQAITSHSSWSSTSNSGLVVSFVQGGYRLRSPFRDLDDDAFTAACVDDLQQVLDMMTAGDVACLIAEP
;
A
#
# COMPACT_ATOMS: atom_id res chain seq x y z
N MET A 1 33.79 10.14 10.10
CA MET A 1 32.46 9.64 10.47
C MET A 1 31.52 9.89 9.29
N THR A 2 30.61 9.00 9.02
CA THR A 2 29.61 9.17 7.97
C THR A 2 28.59 10.21 8.44
N THR A 3 28.27 11.20 7.60
CA THR A 3 27.28 12.24 7.94
C THR A 3 26.03 12.11 7.08
N ASN A 4 24.91 12.66 7.52
CA ASN A 4 23.68 12.74 6.74
C ASN A 4 23.92 13.38 5.37
N ALA A 5 24.69 14.46 5.31
CA ALA A 5 25.04 15.14 4.07
C ALA A 5 25.83 14.26 3.10
N ALA A 6 26.85 13.54 3.58
CA ALA A 6 27.66 12.63 2.76
C ALA A 6 26.83 11.45 2.21
N LEU A 7 25.91 10.91 3.00
CA LEU A 7 24.99 9.86 2.53
C LEU A 7 23.97 10.40 1.52
N ALA A 8 23.47 11.61 1.71
CA ALA A 8 22.56 12.25 0.76
C ALA A 8 23.24 12.51 -0.60
N GLU A 9 24.53 12.87 -0.62
CA GLU A 9 25.31 13.00 -1.86
C GLU A 9 25.47 11.66 -2.57
N ARG A 10 25.88 10.62 -1.85
CA ARG A 10 26.00 9.26 -2.40
C ARG A 10 24.66 8.72 -2.92
N TYR A 11 23.57 8.99 -2.21
CA TYR A 11 22.22 8.64 -2.63
C TYR A 11 21.87 9.26 -3.99
N ARG A 12 22.12 10.56 -4.16
CA ARG A 12 21.85 11.26 -5.43
C ARG A 12 22.70 10.76 -6.59
N ALA A 13 23.91 10.26 -6.29
CA ALA A 13 24.84 9.76 -7.31
C ALA A 13 24.40 8.41 -7.91
N VAL A 14 23.67 7.57 -7.16
CA VAL A 14 23.40 6.18 -7.57
C VAL A 14 21.90 5.85 -7.70
N LEU A 15 21.00 6.67 -7.16
CA LEU A 15 19.57 6.43 -7.26
C LEU A 15 18.91 7.34 -8.31
N PRO A 16 17.86 6.86 -8.98
CA PRO A 16 17.17 7.64 -10.00
C PRO A 16 16.57 8.93 -9.42
N SER A 17 16.59 10.00 -10.19
CA SER A 17 16.14 11.34 -9.76
C SER A 17 14.66 11.44 -9.38
N PHE A 18 13.85 10.46 -9.80
CA PHE A 18 12.44 10.38 -9.40
C PHE A 18 12.22 9.77 -8.01
N VAL A 19 13.24 9.11 -7.43
CA VAL A 19 13.23 8.65 -6.03
C VAL A 19 13.78 9.77 -5.16
N LYS A 20 12.90 10.62 -4.66
CA LYS A 20 13.29 11.81 -3.89
C LYS A 20 13.04 11.61 -2.40
N PRO A 21 14.01 11.96 -1.53
CA PRO A 21 13.72 12.15 -0.11
C PRO A 21 12.63 13.22 0.07
N LEU A 22 11.76 13.03 1.08
CA LEU A 22 10.68 13.98 1.37
C LEU A 22 11.18 15.29 1.99
N TYR A 23 12.33 15.25 2.64
CA TYR A 23 12.89 16.39 3.36
C TYR A 23 13.98 17.09 2.53
N ALA A 24 14.05 18.42 2.66
CA ALA A 24 15.09 19.20 2.01
C ALA A 24 16.49 18.80 2.51
N GLU A 25 16.60 18.52 3.80
CA GLU A 25 17.79 17.98 4.45
C GLU A 25 17.48 16.55 4.90
N PRO A 26 17.79 15.53 4.07
CA PRO A 26 17.51 14.14 4.40
C PRO A 26 18.33 13.65 5.59
N ILE A 27 17.70 12.90 6.48
CA ILE A 27 18.36 12.19 7.57
C ILE A 27 18.56 10.73 7.18
N SER A 28 19.67 10.14 7.63
CA SER A 28 20.02 8.74 7.37
C SER A 28 19.84 7.93 8.64
N ILE A 29 18.75 7.15 8.71
CA ILE A 29 18.42 6.36 9.88
C ILE A 29 19.41 5.18 10.01
N GLU A 30 20.05 5.05 11.15
CA GLU A 30 20.97 3.96 11.49
C GLU A 30 20.31 2.88 12.33
N ARG A 31 19.47 3.26 13.28
CA ARG A 31 18.75 2.32 14.16
C ARG A 31 17.40 2.85 14.59
N GLY A 32 16.55 1.92 15.02
CA GLY A 32 15.24 2.23 15.59
C GLY A 32 14.92 1.33 16.78
N GLU A 33 14.20 1.86 17.76
CA GLU A 33 13.74 1.14 18.95
C GLU A 33 12.41 1.72 19.44
N GLY A 34 11.39 0.90 19.53
CA GLY A 34 10.03 1.37 19.89
C GLY A 34 9.57 2.49 18.95
N GLY A 35 9.15 3.62 19.50
CA GLY A 35 8.70 4.79 18.72
C GLY A 35 9.84 5.75 18.31
N TYR A 36 11.09 5.39 18.48
CA TYR A 36 12.22 6.27 18.23
C TYR A 36 13.16 5.74 17.16
N VAL A 37 13.78 6.65 16.42
CA VAL A 37 14.86 6.36 15.48
C VAL A 37 16.06 7.26 15.75
N TRP A 38 17.24 6.82 15.36
CA TRP A 38 18.48 7.58 15.47
C TRP A 38 19.15 7.65 14.11
N ASP A 39 19.65 8.81 13.77
CA ASP A 39 20.45 8.99 12.57
C ASP A 39 21.92 8.60 12.78
N VAL A 40 22.67 8.59 11.69
CA VAL A 40 24.13 8.27 11.68
C VAL A 40 24.99 9.27 12.46
N GLU A 41 24.47 10.41 12.84
CA GLU A 41 25.12 11.43 13.65
C GLU A 41 24.74 11.30 15.14
N GLY A 42 23.88 10.34 15.49
CA GLY A 42 23.44 10.02 16.85
C GLY A 42 22.26 10.86 17.33
N ASN A 43 21.65 11.68 16.48
CA ASN A 43 20.47 12.44 16.84
C ASN A 43 19.26 11.51 16.95
N ARG A 44 18.44 11.70 18.00
CA ARG A 44 17.23 10.92 18.25
C ARG A 44 15.98 11.68 17.79
N TYR A 45 15.09 10.96 17.10
CA TYR A 45 13.82 11.49 16.64
C TYR A 45 12.67 10.59 17.11
N LEU A 46 11.54 11.19 17.44
CA LEU A 46 10.29 10.46 17.61
C LEU A 46 9.68 10.22 16.22
N ASP A 47 9.46 8.96 15.88
CA ASP A 47 8.97 8.60 14.54
C ASP A 47 7.45 8.67 14.46
N PHE A 48 6.94 9.78 13.95
CA PHE A 48 5.53 9.94 13.62
C PHE A 48 5.15 9.45 12.20
N PHE A 49 6.13 9.06 11.39
CA PHE A 49 5.87 8.52 10.06
C PHE A 49 5.47 7.04 10.11
N GLY A 50 6.10 6.28 11.01
CA GLY A 50 5.76 4.88 11.26
C GLY A 50 5.87 3.97 10.02
N GLY A 51 6.70 4.35 9.02
CA GLY A 51 6.87 3.58 7.78
C GLY A 51 5.56 3.36 7.00
N VAL A 52 4.60 4.28 7.07
CA VAL A 52 3.24 4.12 6.54
C VAL A 52 2.58 2.87 7.13
N LEU A 53 2.44 2.83 8.46
CA LEU A 53 1.88 1.75 9.30
C LEU A 53 2.72 0.46 9.42
N THR A 54 3.84 0.33 8.73
CA THR A 54 4.65 -0.91 8.78
C THR A 54 5.32 -1.13 10.13
N THR A 55 5.54 -0.08 10.92
CA THR A 55 6.18 -0.14 12.24
C THR A 55 5.20 0.11 13.40
N MET A 56 3.93 -0.27 13.26
CA MET A 56 2.88 -0.07 14.27
C MET A 56 3.22 -0.65 15.65
N ILE A 57 3.94 -1.76 15.69
CA ILE A 57 4.40 -2.40 16.96
C ILE A 57 5.72 -1.83 17.49
N GLY A 58 6.24 -0.80 16.83
CA GLY A 58 7.54 -0.19 17.11
C GLY A 58 8.70 -0.80 16.33
N HIS A 59 9.77 -0.02 16.21
CA HIS A 59 11.00 -0.46 15.59
C HIS A 59 11.69 -1.54 16.40
N SER A 60 12.27 -2.53 15.74
CA SER A 60 13.11 -3.58 16.33
C SER A 60 12.43 -4.32 17.48
N HIS A 61 11.12 -4.62 17.36
CA HIS A 61 10.38 -5.33 18.41
C HIS A 61 11.08 -6.67 18.74
N PRO A 62 11.45 -6.91 20.03
CA PRO A 62 12.32 -8.04 20.37
C PRO A 62 11.79 -9.41 19.96
N ALA A 63 10.49 -9.65 20.09
CA ALA A 63 9.89 -10.93 19.70
C ALA A 63 9.94 -11.15 18.18
N VAL A 64 9.73 -10.10 17.39
CA VAL A 64 9.83 -10.20 15.91
C VAL A 64 11.27 -10.42 15.48
N VAL A 65 12.22 -9.68 16.06
CA VAL A 65 13.65 -9.87 15.76
C VAL A 65 14.09 -11.28 16.10
N ALA A 66 13.71 -11.81 17.26
CA ALA A 66 14.04 -13.18 17.66
C ALA A 66 13.45 -14.24 16.71
N ALA A 67 12.18 -14.11 16.33
CA ALA A 67 11.52 -15.03 15.40
C ALA A 67 12.18 -15.02 14.01
N VAL A 68 12.52 -13.83 13.49
CA VAL A 68 13.23 -13.69 12.21
C VAL A 68 14.62 -14.34 12.27
N GLN A 69 15.39 -14.08 13.34
CA GLN A 69 16.72 -14.67 13.52
C GLN A 69 16.66 -16.20 13.61
N GLU A 70 15.72 -16.75 14.39
CA GLU A 70 15.51 -18.18 14.52
C GLU A 70 15.14 -18.82 13.18
N GLN A 71 14.17 -18.27 12.47
CA GLN A 71 13.74 -18.83 11.18
C GLN A 71 14.81 -18.70 10.09
N ALA A 72 15.54 -17.56 10.06
CA ALA A 72 16.64 -17.37 9.11
C ALA A 72 17.78 -18.39 9.31
N ALA A 73 18.03 -18.81 10.55
CA ALA A 73 19.01 -19.85 10.86
C ALA A 73 18.54 -21.26 10.43
N LYS A 74 17.23 -21.49 10.32
CA LYS A 74 16.67 -22.78 9.85
C LYS A 74 16.64 -22.86 8.33
N VAL A 75 15.90 -21.95 7.71
CA VAL A 75 15.75 -21.89 6.25
C VAL A 75 15.17 -20.54 5.84
N MET A 76 15.76 -19.91 4.82
CA MET A 76 15.33 -18.59 4.33
C MET A 76 14.41 -18.69 3.11
N HIS A 77 14.55 -19.72 2.26
CA HIS A 77 13.76 -19.85 1.04
C HIS A 77 13.65 -21.31 0.61
N THR A 78 12.46 -21.71 0.20
CA THR A 78 12.17 -23.09 -0.23
C THR A 78 11.50 -23.17 -1.60
N SER A 79 11.11 -22.07 -2.24
CA SER A 79 10.16 -22.06 -3.37
C SER A 79 8.78 -22.64 -2.98
N THR A 80 7.78 -22.42 -3.82
CA THR A 80 6.42 -22.96 -3.67
C THR A 80 6.33 -24.47 -3.94
N LEU A 81 7.44 -25.09 -4.32
CA LEU A 81 7.53 -26.56 -4.51
C LEU A 81 7.52 -27.34 -3.20
N TYR A 82 7.82 -26.68 -2.10
CA TYR A 82 7.87 -27.30 -0.77
C TYR A 82 6.88 -26.63 0.18
N LEU A 83 6.35 -27.40 1.09
CA LEU A 83 5.50 -26.88 2.16
C LEU A 83 6.35 -26.17 3.22
N SER A 84 5.82 -25.11 3.79
CA SER A 84 6.43 -24.35 4.88
C SER A 84 5.43 -24.22 6.01
N GLU A 85 5.72 -24.83 7.15
CA GLU A 85 4.85 -24.78 8.32
C GLU A 85 4.54 -23.36 8.78
N PRO A 86 5.53 -22.43 8.94
CA PRO A 86 5.24 -21.06 9.34
C PRO A 86 4.34 -20.30 8.35
N MET A 87 4.44 -20.60 7.05
CA MET A 87 3.58 -19.99 6.03
C MET A 87 2.14 -20.49 6.16
N ILE A 88 1.98 -21.81 6.42
CA ILE A 88 0.66 -22.42 6.57
C ILE A 88 -0.04 -21.89 7.83
N GLU A 89 0.65 -21.88 8.97
CA GLU A 89 0.14 -21.35 10.23
C GLU A 89 -0.29 -19.87 10.08
N PHE A 90 0.54 -19.06 9.46
CA PHE A 90 0.19 -17.66 9.21
C PHE A 90 -1.00 -17.49 8.25
N ALA A 91 -1.12 -18.36 7.24
CA ALA A 91 -2.30 -18.35 6.36
C ALA A 91 -3.58 -18.73 7.11
N GLU A 92 -3.52 -19.69 8.03
CA GLU A 92 -4.64 -20.07 8.89
C GLU A 92 -5.07 -18.93 9.81
N GLU A 93 -4.12 -18.23 10.45
CA GLU A 93 -4.39 -17.07 11.30
C GLU A 93 -5.04 -15.93 10.50
N VAL A 94 -4.48 -15.57 9.33
CA VAL A 94 -5.03 -14.51 8.45
C VAL A 94 -6.44 -14.89 7.99
N ALA A 95 -6.66 -16.14 7.58
CA ALA A 95 -7.98 -16.61 7.17
C ALA A 95 -8.99 -16.49 8.32
N ALA A 96 -8.60 -16.87 9.54
CA ALA A 96 -9.47 -16.83 10.72
C ALA A 96 -9.91 -15.39 11.08
N VAL A 97 -9.01 -14.40 10.95
CA VAL A 97 -9.34 -13.00 11.28
C VAL A 97 -9.95 -12.20 10.14
N SER A 98 -9.94 -12.74 8.91
CA SER A 98 -10.42 -12.04 7.72
C SER A 98 -11.93 -11.77 7.71
N GLY A 99 -12.71 -12.57 8.44
CA GLY A 99 -14.19 -12.55 8.38
C GLY A 99 -14.77 -13.07 7.07
N ILE A 100 -13.94 -13.59 6.16
CA ILE A 100 -14.37 -14.13 4.86
C ILE A 100 -14.65 -15.64 5.01
N PRO A 101 -15.86 -16.14 4.70
CA PRO A 101 -16.12 -17.57 4.71
C PRO A 101 -15.19 -18.32 3.74
N ASP A 102 -14.64 -19.45 4.19
CA ASP A 102 -13.73 -20.31 3.40
C ASP A 102 -12.54 -19.53 2.78
N ALA A 103 -12.03 -18.53 3.49
CA ALA A 103 -10.94 -17.68 3.02
C ALA A 103 -9.72 -18.50 2.56
N ARG A 104 -9.10 -18.05 1.49
CA ARG A 104 -7.82 -18.55 1.00
C ARG A 104 -6.83 -17.39 0.95
N VAL A 105 -5.61 -17.63 1.39
CA VAL A 105 -4.56 -16.62 1.49
C VAL A 105 -3.53 -16.84 0.38
N PHE A 106 -3.17 -15.76 -0.30
CA PHE A 106 -2.10 -15.74 -1.29
C PHE A 106 -1.09 -14.66 -0.88
N PHE A 107 0.14 -15.08 -0.60
CA PHE A 107 1.21 -14.16 -0.17
C PHE A 107 1.93 -13.56 -1.36
N THR A 108 2.20 -12.26 -1.28
CA THR A 108 2.99 -11.50 -2.25
C THR A 108 4.03 -10.66 -1.52
N PRO A 109 5.16 -10.30 -2.15
CA PRO A 109 6.23 -9.55 -1.50
C PRO A 109 5.95 -8.04 -1.36
N SER A 110 4.85 -7.53 -1.92
CA SER A 110 4.49 -6.12 -1.81
C SER A 110 2.98 -5.88 -1.96
N GLY A 111 2.50 -4.74 -1.41
CA GLY A 111 1.12 -4.30 -1.64
C GLY A 111 0.80 -4.04 -3.11
N THR A 112 1.79 -3.60 -3.91
CA THR A 112 1.64 -3.47 -5.37
C THR A 112 1.30 -4.79 -6.02
N GLU A 113 2.03 -5.86 -5.71
CA GLU A 113 1.75 -7.18 -6.27
C GLU A 113 0.46 -7.80 -5.72
N ALA A 114 0.11 -7.48 -4.47
CA ALA A 114 -1.19 -7.89 -3.92
C ALA A 114 -2.34 -7.26 -4.71
N ASN A 115 -2.26 -5.95 -4.98
CA ASN A 115 -3.25 -5.25 -5.79
C ASN A 115 -3.29 -5.77 -7.24
N ASP A 116 -2.14 -5.98 -7.87
CA ASP A 116 -2.07 -6.56 -9.21
C ASP A 116 -2.73 -7.95 -9.27
N THR A 117 -2.45 -8.80 -8.29
CA THR A 117 -3.05 -10.13 -8.18
C THR A 117 -4.57 -10.06 -7.97
N ALA A 118 -5.03 -9.18 -7.08
CA ALA A 118 -6.46 -8.99 -6.83
C ALA A 118 -7.20 -8.51 -8.08
N LEU A 119 -6.63 -7.54 -8.80
CA LEU A 119 -7.20 -7.05 -10.05
C LEU A 119 -7.19 -8.11 -11.15
N LEU A 120 -6.10 -8.88 -11.27
CA LEU A 120 -6.02 -9.99 -12.22
C LEU A 120 -7.13 -11.02 -11.96
N LEU A 121 -7.34 -11.40 -10.70
CA LEU A 121 -8.39 -12.32 -10.32
C LEU A 121 -9.80 -11.76 -10.60
N ALA A 122 -10.06 -10.52 -10.20
CA ALA A 122 -11.36 -9.87 -10.38
C ALA A 122 -11.71 -9.71 -11.88
N THR A 123 -10.78 -9.17 -12.66
CA THR A 123 -10.98 -8.94 -14.10
C THR A 123 -11.13 -10.27 -14.88
N SER A 124 -10.34 -11.29 -14.53
CA SER A 124 -10.44 -12.61 -15.14
C SER A 124 -11.76 -13.31 -14.80
N TYR A 125 -12.19 -13.23 -13.54
CA TYR A 125 -13.47 -13.82 -13.10
C TYR A 125 -14.67 -13.13 -13.75
N ARG A 126 -14.69 -11.81 -13.78
CA ARG A 126 -15.77 -11.01 -14.37
C ARG A 126 -15.68 -10.92 -15.90
N LYS A 127 -14.55 -11.27 -16.49
CA LYS A 127 -14.25 -11.10 -17.94
C LYS A 127 -14.44 -9.64 -18.39
N SER A 128 -14.06 -8.72 -17.54
CA SER A 128 -14.13 -7.28 -17.77
C SER A 128 -12.85 -6.61 -17.27
N ASN A 129 -12.39 -5.58 -17.97
CA ASN A 129 -11.28 -4.73 -17.55
C ASN A 129 -11.74 -3.40 -16.94
N GLN A 130 -13.04 -3.23 -16.70
CA GLN A 130 -13.60 -2.04 -16.10
C GLN A 130 -13.50 -2.09 -14.58
N VAL A 131 -12.80 -1.10 -14.00
CA VAL A 131 -12.51 -1.03 -12.56
C VAL A 131 -12.91 0.33 -12.01
N LEU A 132 -13.53 0.34 -10.84
CA LEU A 132 -13.73 1.56 -10.08
C LEU A 132 -12.61 1.72 -9.05
N ALA A 133 -12.11 2.95 -8.87
CA ALA A 133 -11.12 3.28 -7.85
C ALA A 133 -11.51 4.57 -7.12
N MET A 134 -11.11 4.70 -5.87
CA MET A 134 -11.39 5.93 -5.11
C MET A 134 -10.43 7.05 -5.50
N ARG A 135 -10.94 8.28 -5.47
CA ARG A 135 -10.10 9.49 -5.62
C ARG A 135 -9.22 9.67 -4.38
N ASN A 136 -8.04 10.24 -4.58
CA ASN A 136 -6.99 10.46 -3.59
C ASN A 136 -6.43 9.18 -2.96
N SER A 137 -6.46 8.07 -3.67
CA SER A 137 -5.90 6.78 -3.25
C SER A 137 -4.56 6.49 -3.93
N TYR A 138 -3.73 5.68 -3.27
CA TYR A 138 -2.46 5.19 -3.78
C TYR A 138 -2.41 3.66 -3.70
N HIS A 139 -2.11 3.01 -4.82
CA HIS A 139 -2.18 1.55 -4.89
C HIS A 139 -0.86 0.87 -5.30
N GLY A 140 0.18 1.63 -5.57
CA GLY A 140 1.50 1.08 -5.88
C GLY A 140 2.13 1.62 -7.15
N ARG A 141 3.18 0.94 -7.63
CA ARG A 141 4.04 1.44 -8.72
C ARG A 141 4.10 0.55 -9.96
N SER A 142 3.40 -0.58 -9.97
CA SER A 142 3.24 -1.34 -11.21
C SER A 142 2.41 -0.56 -12.22
N PHE A 143 2.41 -1.00 -13.47
CA PHE A 143 1.62 -0.39 -14.52
C PHE A 143 0.12 -0.40 -14.17
N THR A 144 -0.37 -1.51 -13.60
CA THR A 144 -1.76 -1.67 -13.18
C THR A 144 -2.08 -0.82 -11.95
N ALA A 145 -1.22 -0.85 -10.92
CA ALA A 145 -1.41 -0.05 -9.70
C ALA A 145 -1.36 1.46 -9.97
N GLN A 146 -0.55 1.91 -10.94
CA GLN A 146 -0.54 3.31 -11.37
C GLN A 146 -1.86 3.73 -12.03
N ALA A 147 -2.50 2.84 -12.77
CA ALA A 147 -3.77 3.13 -13.44
C ALA A 147 -4.91 3.44 -12.47
N ILE A 148 -4.90 2.79 -11.29
CA ILE A 148 -5.91 2.97 -10.23
C ILE A 148 -5.51 3.97 -9.15
N THR A 149 -4.28 4.51 -9.19
CA THR A 149 -3.80 5.59 -8.31
C THR A 149 -4.28 6.93 -8.84
N SER A 150 -5.00 7.71 -8.03
CA SER A 150 -5.72 8.88 -8.53
C SER A 150 -5.17 10.24 -8.08
N HIS A 151 -3.90 10.35 -7.81
CA HIS A 151 -3.27 11.61 -7.46
C HIS A 151 -2.09 11.91 -8.38
N SER A 152 -2.11 13.05 -9.06
CA SER A 152 -1.11 13.42 -10.08
C SER A 152 0.34 13.44 -9.60
N SER A 153 0.59 13.67 -8.30
CA SER A 153 1.94 13.58 -7.72
C SER A 153 2.38 12.15 -7.42
N TRP A 154 1.48 11.17 -7.46
CA TRP A 154 1.75 9.76 -7.19
C TRP A 154 1.62 8.89 -8.45
N SER A 155 0.78 9.31 -9.41
CA SER A 155 0.64 8.63 -10.69
C SER A 155 1.62 9.21 -11.70
N SER A 156 2.47 8.37 -12.27
CA SER A 156 3.49 8.77 -13.24
C SER A 156 3.03 8.63 -14.69
N THR A 157 1.91 7.97 -14.93
CA THR A 157 1.40 7.68 -16.27
C THR A 157 -0.11 7.55 -16.28
N SER A 158 -0.72 7.92 -17.40
CA SER A 158 -2.14 7.66 -17.70
C SER A 158 -2.35 6.41 -18.56
N ASN A 159 -1.29 5.73 -18.97
CA ASN A 159 -1.40 4.51 -19.76
C ASN A 159 -1.96 3.37 -18.90
N SER A 160 -2.96 2.67 -19.40
CA SER A 160 -3.60 1.56 -18.71
C SER A 160 -4.16 0.54 -19.69
N GLY A 161 -4.08 -0.74 -19.32
CA GLY A 161 -4.88 -1.81 -19.91
C GLY A 161 -6.26 -1.95 -19.27
N LEU A 162 -6.53 -1.20 -18.19
CA LEU A 162 -7.81 -1.14 -17.51
C LEU A 162 -8.60 0.08 -17.96
N VAL A 163 -9.90 -0.02 -17.96
CA VAL A 163 -10.84 1.10 -18.04
C VAL A 163 -11.18 1.50 -16.62
N VAL A 164 -10.62 2.62 -16.16
CA VAL A 164 -10.75 3.06 -14.76
C VAL A 164 -11.65 4.27 -14.65
N SER A 165 -12.65 4.19 -13.80
CA SER A 165 -13.48 5.32 -13.39
C SER A 165 -13.27 5.60 -11.91
N PHE A 166 -13.09 6.89 -11.56
CA PHE A 166 -12.82 7.30 -10.18
C PHE A 166 -14.06 7.85 -9.50
N VAL A 167 -14.32 7.34 -8.29
CA VAL A 167 -15.45 7.72 -7.45
C VAL A 167 -14.98 8.50 -6.22
N GLN A 168 -15.87 9.27 -5.62
CA GLN A 168 -15.58 9.95 -4.35
C GLN A 168 -15.43 8.93 -3.22
N GLY A 169 -14.43 9.14 -2.37
CA GLY A 169 -14.19 8.34 -1.18
C GLY A 169 -14.54 9.06 0.10
N GLY A 170 -14.36 8.39 1.24
CA GLY A 170 -14.63 8.92 2.57
C GLY A 170 -13.70 10.04 3.04
N TYR A 171 -12.69 10.44 2.27
CA TYR A 171 -11.76 11.50 2.63
C TYR A 171 -12.40 12.89 2.51
N ARG A 172 -13.11 13.27 3.54
CA ARG A 172 -13.92 14.51 3.58
C ARG A 172 -13.12 15.79 3.28
N LEU A 173 -11.93 15.93 3.83
CA LEU A 173 -11.16 17.20 3.77
C LEU A 173 -10.91 17.68 2.34
N ARG A 174 -10.72 16.77 1.38
CA ARG A 174 -10.52 17.11 -0.04
C ARG A 174 -11.71 16.76 -0.93
N SER A 175 -12.83 16.38 -0.33
CA SER A 175 -14.06 16.10 -1.07
C SER A 175 -14.76 17.39 -1.50
N PRO A 176 -15.41 17.43 -2.68
CA PRO A 176 -16.32 18.51 -3.04
C PRO A 176 -17.53 18.60 -2.11
N PHE A 177 -17.80 17.53 -1.34
CA PHE A 177 -18.92 17.42 -0.42
C PHE A 177 -18.55 17.75 1.03
N ARG A 178 -17.35 18.28 1.29
CA ARG A 178 -16.77 18.46 2.62
C ARG A 178 -17.63 19.27 3.61
N ASP A 179 -18.44 20.17 3.10
CA ASP A 179 -19.25 21.09 3.91
C ASP A 179 -20.63 20.53 4.30
N LEU A 180 -20.96 19.30 3.84
CA LEU A 180 -22.16 18.58 4.22
C LEU A 180 -22.00 17.93 5.60
N ASP A 181 -23.10 17.68 6.31
CA ASP A 181 -23.11 16.83 7.51
C ASP A 181 -22.78 15.37 7.16
N ASP A 182 -22.64 14.50 8.16
CA ASP A 182 -22.16 13.13 7.96
C ASP A 182 -23.09 12.27 7.10
N ASP A 183 -24.39 12.39 7.31
CA ASP A 183 -25.39 11.63 6.57
C ASP A 183 -25.48 12.12 5.12
N ALA A 184 -25.54 13.44 4.92
CA ALA A 184 -25.58 14.05 3.60
C ALA A 184 -24.25 13.82 2.83
N PHE A 185 -23.11 13.84 3.51
CA PHE A 185 -21.81 13.51 2.90
C PHE A 185 -21.78 12.06 2.40
N THR A 186 -22.21 11.14 3.23
CA THR A 186 -22.28 9.71 2.86
C THR A 186 -23.23 9.51 1.69
N ALA A 187 -24.42 10.11 1.73
CA ALA A 187 -25.38 10.04 0.65
C ALA A 187 -24.82 10.60 -0.66
N ALA A 188 -24.12 11.74 -0.62
CA ALA A 188 -23.51 12.35 -1.80
C ALA A 188 -22.37 11.48 -2.39
N CYS A 189 -21.58 10.78 -1.57
CA CYS A 189 -20.58 9.83 -2.07
C CYS A 189 -21.21 8.60 -2.71
N VAL A 190 -22.31 8.09 -2.15
CA VAL A 190 -23.07 6.97 -2.73
C VAL A 190 -23.72 7.38 -4.05
N ASP A 191 -24.27 8.59 -4.13
CA ASP A 191 -24.87 9.14 -5.35
C ASP A 191 -23.81 9.32 -6.46
N ASP A 192 -22.62 9.84 -6.14
CA ASP A 192 -21.48 9.91 -7.08
C ASP A 192 -21.12 8.52 -7.63
N LEU A 193 -21.03 7.51 -6.77
CA LEU A 193 -20.80 6.13 -7.20
C LEU A 193 -21.88 5.63 -8.15
N GLN A 194 -23.17 5.88 -7.83
CA GLN A 194 -24.27 5.48 -8.69
C GLN A 194 -24.23 6.19 -10.05
N GLN A 195 -23.96 7.49 -10.05
CA GLN A 195 -23.80 8.25 -11.30
C GLN A 195 -22.65 7.73 -12.17
N VAL A 196 -21.52 7.37 -11.56
CA VAL A 196 -20.39 6.78 -12.29
C VAL A 196 -20.80 5.43 -12.88
N LEU A 197 -21.48 4.59 -12.12
CA LEU A 197 -21.99 3.30 -12.62
C LEU A 197 -22.92 3.48 -13.83
N ASP A 198 -23.87 4.41 -13.75
CA ASP A 198 -24.90 4.61 -14.75
C ASP A 198 -24.41 5.31 -16.02
N MET A 199 -23.43 6.23 -15.89
CA MET A 199 -23.04 7.14 -16.98
C MET A 199 -21.64 6.90 -17.54
N MET A 200 -20.75 6.25 -16.78
CA MET A 200 -19.34 6.12 -17.11
C MET A 200 -18.85 4.67 -17.24
N THR A 201 -19.75 3.71 -17.06
CA THR A 201 -19.44 2.29 -17.21
C THR A 201 -20.37 1.61 -18.21
N ALA A 202 -19.95 0.45 -18.71
CA ALA A 202 -20.80 -0.41 -19.55
C ALA A 202 -21.70 -1.35 -18.72
N GLY A 203 -21.64 -1.24 -17.39
CA GLY A 203 -22.38 -2.10 -16.47
C GLY A 203 -21.73 -3.44 -16.16
N ASP A 204 -20.55 -3.71 -16.74
CA ASP A 204 -19.79 -4.95 -16.58
C ASP A 204 -18.60 -4.80 -15.61
N VAL A 205 -18.71 -3.91 -14.63
CA VAL A 205 -17.64 -3.59 -13.69
C VAL A 205 -17.07 -4.86 -13.02
N ALA A 206 -15.76 -5.02 -13.09
CA ALA A 206 -15.03 -6.14 -12.49
C ALA A 206 -14.97 -6.02 -10.97
N CYS A 207 -14.57 -4.86 -10.48
CA CYS A 207 -14.46 -4.57 -9.04
C CYS A 207 -14.41 -3.07 -8.76
N LEU A 208 -14.56 -2.74 -7.47
CA LEU A 208 -14.15 -1.48 -6.89
C LEU A 208 -12.97 -1.73 -5.97
N ILE A 209 -11.92 -0.91 -6.08
CA ILE A 209 -10.79 -0.91 -5.17
C ILE A 209 -10.78 0.38 -4.35
N ALA A 210 -10.55 0.25 -3.07
CA ALA A 210 -10.56 1.36 -2.11
C ALA A 210 -9.35 1.31 -1.20
N GLU A 211 -8.79 2.48 -0.93
CA GLU A 211 -7.89 2.74 0.19
C GLU A 211 -8.69 3.56 1.21
N PRO A 212 -8.95 3.03 2.42
CA PRO A 212 -9.78 3.69 3.43
C PRO A 212 -9.11 4.91 4.09
#